data_0c6662002d4ab0bb6690a0a9c3320151
#
_entry.id   0c6662002d4ab0bb6690a0a9c3320151
#
_cell.length_a   1.000
_cell.length_b   1.000
_cell.length_c   1.000
_cell.angle_alpha   90.00
_cell.angle_beta   90.00
_cell.angle_gamma   90.00
#
_symmetry.space_group_name_H-M   'P 1'
#
loop_
_entity.id
_entity.type
_entity.pdbx_description
1 polymer ?
#
loop_
_entity_poly.entity_id
_entity_poly.type
_entity_poly.pdbx_seq_one_letter_code
_entity_poly.pdbx_strand_id
1 'polypeptide(L)'
;MNEKVNSMPRSKKPSYPLDALQVMEVVWQDAEEVGDIGWNNIKDALKSAKKPCPIMHSIGYVINLTESHIALLSTIGPNVCSTLEKIPRGWILRETIIRDGETLEDHREQQKRER
;
A
#
# COMPACT_ATOMS: atom_id res chain seq x y z
N MET A 1 -19.86 2.18 -19.61
CA MET A 1 -19.57 2.79 -18.83
C MET A 1 -19.97 4.09 -18.54
N ASN A 2 -19.73 4.69 -17.68
CA ASN A 2 -20.41 5.79 -17.24
C ASN A 2 -19.49 6.87 -16.82
N GLU A 3 -19.25 7.79 -17.71
CA GLU A 3 -18.40 8.87 -17.41
C GLU A 3 -18.96 9.82 -16.40
N LYS A 4 -20.22 9.71 -16.08
CA LYS A 4 -20.82 10.60 -15.09
C LYS A 4 -20.25 10.45 -13.72
N VAL A 5 -19.69 9.29 -13.38
CA VAL A 5 -19.10 9.10 -12.08
C VAL A 5 -17.84 9.93 -11.89
N ASN A 6 -17.31 10.48 -12.98
CA ASN A 6 -16.12 11.29 -12.88
C ASN A 6 -16.43 12.77 -12.71
N SER A 7 -17.71 13.13 -12.77
CA SER A 7 -18.09 14.54 -12.62
C SER A 7 -18.32 14.87 -11.16
N MET A 8 -17.41 15.61 -10.57
CA MET A 8 -17.54 16.04 -9.18
C MET A 8 -17.67 17.55 -9.10
N PRO A 9 -18.49 18.04 -8.19
CA PRO A 9 -18.52 19.49 -7.92
C PRO A 9 -17.14 19.96 -7.56
N ARG A 10 -16.77 21.14 -8.03
CA ARG A 10 -15.45 21.67 -7.79
C ARG A 10 -15.11 21.73 -6.31
N SER A 11 -16.06 22.11 -5.48
CA SER A 11 -15.87 22.21 -4.04
C SER A 11 -15.59 20.87 -3.36
N LYS A 12 -15.91 19.76 -4.03
CA LYS A 12 -15.71 18.42 -3.47
C LYS A 12 -14.54 17.66 -4.08
N LYS A 13 -13.82 18.31 -5.00
CA LYS A 13 -12.64 17.66 -5.58
C LYS A 13 -11.55 17.53 -4.52
N PRO A 14 -10.84 16.38 -4.49
CA PRO A 14 -9.75 16.20 -3.55
C PRO A 14 -8.58 17.14 -3.87
N SER A 15 -7.77 17.42 -2.86
CA SER A 15 -6.58 18.25 -3.02
C SER A 15 -5.48 17.56 -3.82
N TYR A 16 -5.59 16.26 -4.00
CA TYR A 16 -4.59 15.46 -4.69
C TYR A 16 -5.13 14.95 -6.02
N PRO A 17 -4.28 14.75 -7.02
CA PRO A 17 -4.71 14.29 -8.33
C PRO A 17 -4.97 12.78 -8.31
N LEU A 18 -6.00 12.36 -7.61
CA LEU A 18 -6.27 10.92 -7.42
C LEU A 18 -6.40 10.17 -8.72
N ASP A 19 -6.91 10.84 -9.77
CA ASP A 19 -7.06 10.20 -11.09
C ASP A 19 -5.71 9.91 -11.75
N ALA A 20 -4.67 10.62 -11.36
CA ALA A 20 -3.34 10.46 -11.93
C ALA A 20 -2.49 9.47 -11.13
N LEU A 21 -2.94 9.05 -9.96
CA LEU A 21 -2.14 8.18 -9.10
C LEU A 21 -2.23 6.73 -9.55
N GLN A 22 -1.11 6.05 -9.49
CA GLN A 22 -1.03 4.63 -9.75
C GLN A 22 -1.71 3.86 -8.61
N VAL A 23 -2.44 2.79 -8.96
CA VAL A 23 -3.01 1.86 -7.98
C VAL A 23 -2.37 0.51 -8.21
N MET A 24 -1.93 -0.11 -7.14
CA MET A 24 -1.18 -1.35 -7.24
C MET A 24 -1.66 -2.37 -6.22
N GLU A 25 -1.64 -3.64 -6.62
CA GLU A 25 -1.81 -4.75 -5.70
C GLU A 25 -0.43 -5.33 -5.42
N VAL A 26 -0.12 -5.57 -4.16
CA VAL A 26 1.14 -6.15 -3.73
C VAL A 26 0.85 -7.41 -2.94
N VAL A 27 1.39 -8.54 -3.39
CA VAL A 27 1.30 -9.80 -2.65
C VAL A 27 2.64 -10.02 -1.98
N TRP A 28 2.64 -10.16 -0.66
CA TRP A 28 3.87 -10.21 0.11
C TRP A 28 3.76 -11.18 1.27
N GLN A 29 4.90 -11.58 1.79
CA GLN A 29 4.95 -12.55 2.87
C GLN A 29 5.41 -11.84 4.14
N ASP A 30 4.57 -11.92 5.17
CA ASP A 30 4.81 -11.19 6.41
C ASP A 30 5.60 -12.02 7.40
N ALA A 31 6.26 -11.36 8.32
CA ALA A 31 6.83 -11.99 9.48
C ALA A 31 5.68 -12.38 10.42
N GLU A 32 5.90 -13.38 11.26
CA GLU A 32 4.84 -13.84 12.14
C GLU A 32 5.40 -14.17 13.51
N GLU A 33 4.71 -13.74 14.55
CA GLU A 33 4.98 -14.17 15.90
C GLU A 33 3.83 -15.07 16.32
N VAL A 34 4.14 -16.24 16.86
CA VAL A 34 3.15 -17.23 17.25
C VAL A 34 3.35 -17.60 18.71
N GLY A 35 2.25 -17.57 19.48
CA GLY A 35 2.26 -17.94 20.88
C GLY A 35 1.65 -16.86 21.76
N ASP A 36 1.59 -17.17 23.05
CA ASP A 36 1.08 -16.24 24.06
C ASP A 36 2.23 -15.47 24.68
N ILE A 37 1.90 -14.37 25.33
CA ILE A 37 2.89 -13.62 26.10
C ILE A 37 3.29 -14.51 27.29
N GLY A 38 4.62 -14.65 27.49
CA GLY A 38 5.14 -15.47 28.57
C GLY A 38 5.71 -16.79 28.06
N TRP A 39 5.48 -17.86 28.80
CA TRP A 39 6.05 -19.17 28.49
C TRP A 39 5.14 -19.97 27.57
N ASN A 40 5.73 -20.61 26.58
CA ASN A 40 4.98 -21.41 25.60
C ASN A 40 5.54 -22.84 25.54
N ASN A 41 4.71 -23.77 25.07
CA ASN A 41 5.08 -25.16 24.92
C ASN A 41 6.03 -25.33 23.75
N ILE A 42 7.18 -25.96 23.96
CA ILE A 42 8.20 -26.10 22.92
C ILE A 42 7.72 -26.98 21.74
N LYS A 43 6.91 -28.01 22.02
CA LYS A 43 6.40 -28.88 20.97
C LYS A 43 5.48 -28.13 20.01
N ASP A 44 4.65 -27.26 20.57
CA ASP A 44 3.75 -26.44 19.76
C ASP A 44 4.54 -25.44 18.93
N ALA A 45 5.58 -24.85 19.50
CA ALA A 45 6.45 -23.94 18.78
C ALA A 45 7.15 -24.65 17.61
N LEU A 46 7.61 -25.88 17.82
CA LEU A 46 8.23 -26.66 16.76
C LEU A 46 7.28 -26.96 15.61
N LYS A 47 6.01 -27.24 15.94
CA LYS A 47 4.99 -27.45 14.92
C LYS A 47 4.74 -26.18 14.12
N SER A 48 4.57 -25.06 14.79
CA SER A 48 4.34 -23.77 14.11
C SER A 48 5.52 -23.35 13.27
N ALA A 49 6.73 -23.65 13.73
CA ALA A 49 7.96 -23.28 13.01
C ALA A 49 8.06 -23.93 11.61
N LYS A 50 7.35 -25.04 11.38
CA LYS A 50 7.35 -25.72 10.10
C LYS A 50 6.39 -25.11 9.10
N LYS A 51 5.46 -24.28 9.55
CA LYS A 51 4.48 -23.66 8.66
C LYS A 51 5.07 -22.41 8.03
N PRO A 52 4.67 -22.10 6.78
CA PRO A 52 5.18 -20.89 6.13
C PRO A 52 4.61 -19.64 6.78
N CYS A 53 5.31 -18.53 6.60
CA CYS A 53 4.79 -17.23 7.02
C CYS A 53 3.58 -16.85 6.19
N PRO A 54 2.67 -16.04 6.75
CA PRO A 54 1.41 -15.73 6.06
C PRO A 54 1.62 -14.88 4.81
N ILE A 55 0.80 -15.15 3.79
CA ILE A 55 0.78 -14.38 2.55
C ILE A 55 -0.26 -13.30 2.70
N MET A 56 0.14 -12.06 2.44
CA MET A 56 -0.73 -10.89 2.56
C MET A 56 -0.99 -10.29 1.19
N HIS A 57 -2.18 -9.75 1.01
CA HIS A 57 -2.58 -9.07 -0.21
C HIS A 57 -2.96 -7.65 0.14
N SER A 58 -2.22 -6.69 -0.38
CA SER A 58 -2.47 -5.28 -0.14
C SER A 58 -2.75 -4.58 -1.45
N ILE A 59 -3.67 -3.60 -1.43
CA ILE A 59 -3.97 -2.84 -2.62
C ILE A 59 -4.15 -1.39 -2.20
N GLY A 60 -3.68 -0.46 -3.01
CA GLY A 60 -3.83 0.95 -2.68
C GLY A 60 -3.20 1.88 -3.68
N TYR A 61 -3.35 3.17 -3.38
CA TYR A 61 -2.69 4.23 -4.14
C TYR A 61 -1.20 4.21 -3.81
N VAL A 62 -0.39 4.31 -4.84
CA VAL A 62 1.06 4.26 -4.66
C VAL A 62 1.56 5.64 -4.25
N ILE A 63 2.08 5.73 -3.04
CA ILE A 63 2.59 6.97 -2.49
C ILE A 63 4.05 7.12 -2.83
N ASN A 64 4.81 6.05 -2.68
CA ASN A 64 6.23 6.08 -2.99
C ASN A 64 6.72 4.69 -3.39
N LEU A 65 7.62 4.66 -4.35
CA LEU A 65 8.31 3.44 -4.79
C LEU A 65 9.80 3.69 -4.60
N THR A 66 10.41 2.92 -3.73
CA THR A 66 11.85 3.04 -3.50
C THR A 66 12.51 1.68 -3.69
N GLU A 67 13.83 1.65 -3.62
CA GLU A 67 14.56 0.40 -3.69
C GLU A 67 14.33 -0.46 -2.45
N SER A 68 13.96 0.17 -1.33
CA SER A 68 13.77 -0.55 -0.07
C SER A 68 12.34 -0.97 0.19
N HIS A 69 11.36 -0.25 -0.32
CA HIS A 69 9.95 -0.53 0.01
C HIS A 69 8.97 0.09 -0.98
N ILE A 70 7.72 -0.37 -0.89
CA ILE A 70 6.57 0.23 -1.55
C ILE A 70 5.67 0.81 -0.47
N ALA A 71 5.22 2.04 -0.64
CA ALA A 71 4.32 2.71 0.31
C ALA A 71 2.95 2.93 -0.32
N LEU A 72 1.90 2.45 0.35
CA LEU A 72 0.53 2.49 -0.15
C LEU A 72 -0.43 3.15 0.85
N LEU A 73 -1.44 3.82 0.32
CA LEU A 73 -2.59 4.30 1.11
C LEU A 73 -3.86 3.75 0.50
N SER A 74 -4.78 3.28 1.34
CA SER A 74 -6.08 2.78 0.86
C SER A 74 -7.09 3.89 0.67
N THR A 75 -6.96 4.98 1.40
CA THR A 75 -7.92 6.09 1.37
C THR A 75 -7.19 7.43 1.47
N ILE A 76 -7.55 8.35 0.60
CA ILE A 76 -7.00 9.70 0.60
C ILE A 76 -8.16 10.68 0.52
N GLY A 77 -8.27 11.58 1.50
CA GLY A 77 -9.25 12.66 1.50
C GLY A 77 -8.58 13.99 1.21
N PRO A 78 -9.30 15.09 1.31
CA PRO A 78 -8.71 16.41 1.05
C PRO A 78 -7.51 16.74 1.93
N ASN A 79 -7.59 16.40 3.22
CA ASN A 79 -6.51 16.70 4.17
C ASN A 79 -6.19 15.54 5.10
N VAL A 80 -6.74 14.37 4.83
CA VAL A 80 -6.54 13.20 5.68
C VAL A 80 -6.31 11.97 4.83
N CYS A 81 -5.79 10.92 5.44
CA CYS A 81 -5.59 9.66 4.73
C CYS A 81 -5.65 8.50 5.71
N SER A 82 -5.72 7.30 5.17
CA SER A 82 -5.68 6.07 5.96
C SER A 82 -4.28 5.85 6.52
N THR A 83 -4.13 4.77 7.26
CA THR A 83 -2.80 4.35 7.73
C THR A 83 -1.91 4.06 6.53
N LEU A 84 -0.69 4.54 6.58
CA LEU A 84 0.29 4.28 5.54
C LEU A 84 0.87 2.88 5.72
N GLU A 85 0.85 2.08 4.66
CA GLU A 85 1.44 0.76 4.68
C GLU A 85 2.74 0.77 3.90
N LYS A 86 3.83 0.40 4.53
CA LYS A 86 5.13 0.29 3.87
C LYS A 86 5.55 -1.17 3.86
N ILE A 87 5.76 -1.71 2.67
CA ILE A 87 6.07 -3.12 2.47
C ILE A 87 7.52 -3.25 1.99
N PRO A 88 8.38 -3.92 2.76
CA PRO A 88 9.78 -4.10 2.34
C PRO A 88 9.87 -4.87 1.02
N ARG A 89 10.73 -4.43 0.13
CA ARG A 89 10.91 -5.08 -1.17
C ARG A 89 11.27 -6.55 -1.05
N GLY A 90 12.07 -6.90 -0.07
CA GLY A 90 12.50 -8.28 0.13
C GLY A 90 11.38 -9.24 0.50
N TRP A 91 10.23 -8.71 0.93
CA TRP A 91 9.07 -9.52 1.32
C TRP A 91 8.04 -9.65 0.20
N ILE A 92 8.22 -8.93 -0.90
CA ILE A 92 7.23 -8.89 -1.98
C ILE A 92 7.41 -10.08 -2.90
N LEU A 93 6.30 -10.78 -3.15
CA LEU A 93 6.24 -11.93 -4.04
C LEU A 93 5.76 -11.54 -5.43
N ARG A 94 4.85 -10.56 -5.51
CA ARG A 94 4.29 -10.12 -6.78
C ARG A 94 3.72 -8.72 -6.69
N GLU A 95 3.90 -7.93 -7.74
CA GLU A 95 3.33 -6.59 -7.88
C GLU A 95 2.47 -6.58 -9.13
N THR A 96 1.27 -6.04 -9.02
CA THR A 96 0.36 -5.91 -10.16
C THR A 96 -0.17 -4.49 -10.23
N ILE A 97 0.04 -3.83 -11.35
CA ILE A 97 -0.51 -2.49 -11.57
C ILE A 97 -1.98 -2.63 -11.93
N ILE A 98 -2.87 -2.12 -11.08
CA ILE A 98 -4.30 -2.14 -11.32
C ILE A 98 -4.71 -0.95 -12.16
N ARG A 99 -4.12 0.21 -11.89
CA ARG A 99 -4.33 1.42 -12.67
C ARG A 99 -2.99 2.12 -12.81
N ASP A 100 -2.59 2.40 -14.04
CA ASP A 100 -1.33 3.06 -14.30
C ASP A 100 -1.40 4.54 -13.87
N GLY A 101 -0.26 5.11 -13.59
CA GLY A 101 -0.18 6.49 -13.14
C GLY A 101 1.15 6.80 -12.51
N GLU A 102 1.18 7.87 -11.74
CA GLU A 102 2.39 8.31 -11.05
C GLU A 102 2.25 8.10 -9.55
N THR A 103 3.35 8.13 -8.82
CA THR A 103 3.31 8.09 -7.37
C THR A 103 2.97 9.48 -6.85
N LEU A 104 2.42 9.56 -5.64
CA LEU A 104 2.14 10.86 -5.05
C LEU A 104 3.42 11.65 -4.81
N GLU A 105 4.50 10.98 -4.43
CA GLU A 105 5.78 11.65 -4.21
C GLU A 105 6.33 12.25 -5.49
N ASP A 106 6.27 11.51 -6.61
CA ASP A 106 6.72 12.02 -7.90
C ASP A 106 5.92 13.24 -8.33
N HIS A 107 4.60 13.20 -8.12
CA HIS A 107 3.75 14.33 -8.46
C HIS A 107 4.11 15.58 -7.66
N ARG A 108 4.37 15.42 -6.37
CA ARG A 108 4.76 16.53 -5.51
C ARG A 108 6.09 17.14 -5.95
N GLU A 109 7.06 16.30 -6.32
CA GLU A 109 8.35 16.77 -6.80
C GLU A 109 8.20 17.56 -8.11
N GLN A 110 7.34 17.08 -9.00
CA GLN A 110 7.10 17.77 -10.25
C GLN A 110 6.48 19.14 -10.01
N GLN A 111 5.52 19.25 -9.11
CA GLN A 111 4.90 20.52 -8.76
C GLN A 111 5.92 21.52 -8.21
N LYS A 112 6.85 21.07 -7.41
CA LYS A 112 7.90 21.93 -6.89
C LYS A 112 8.78 22.49 -7.99
N ARG A 113 9.07 21.69 -9.01
CA ARG A 113 9.90 22.15 -10.13
C ARG A 113 9.21 23.19 -11.00
N GLU A 114 7.89 23.11 -11.06
CA GLU A 114 7.11 24.04 -11.88
C GLU A 114 6.87 25.39 -11.23
N ARG A 115 7.22 25.54 -9.95
CA ARG A 115 7.12 26.83 -9.26
C ARG A 115 8.39 27.67 -9.45
#